data_34f34212f5637e22982283d7668dfad4
#
_entry.id   34f34212f5637e22982283d7668dfad4
#
_cell.length_a   1.000
_cell.length_b   1.000
_cell.length_c   1.000
_cell.angle_alpha   90.00
_cell.angle_beta   90.00
_cell.angle_gamma   90.00
#
_symmetry.space_group_name_H-M   'P 1'
#
loop_
_entity.id
_entity.type
_entity.pdbx_description
1 polymer ?
#
loop_
_entity_poly.entity_id
_entity_poly.type
_entity_poly.pdbx_seq_one_letter_code
_entity_poly.pdbx_strand_id
1 'polypeptide(L)'
;MKKLLTAIGLSLSLTLPTLAVTPGKDIQDLPDHSNAALGCMILLECMKGVEQIHADYKFKGFIPEMEEEASKIIVALDKINVGVYIGDTKYFPRYLNGIYKPDYNRFFIRRDLLDDPRGFLSTLRHEGWHTVQDCMAGGVSNPFIAQVYHDDQIPNWVKARADQLYGLAGQGAAIPWEADAIWAANQKGETAKALEACANKTLYKEYPPTPKTKEWLIGCGFMKPEGKYYPYHENKKKQECIPKK
;
A
#
# COMPACT_ATOMS: atom_id res chain seq x y z
N MET A 1 6.00 -26.08 -9.07
CA MET A 1 6.38 -24.69 -8.80
C MET A 1 5.11 -23.87 -8.59
N LYS A 2 4.53 -23.94 -7.37
CA LYS A 2 3.17 -23.47 -7.06
C LYS A 2 3.24 -22.46 -5.90
N LYS A 3 3.85 -21.27 -6.05
CA LYS A 3 3.88 -20.32 -4.91
C LYS A 3 4.17 -18.89 -5.33
N LEU A 4 3.51 -18.32 -6.36
CA LEU A 4 3.99 -17.03 -6.83
C LEU A 4 2.99 -15.90 -6.89
N LEU A 5 1.86 -15.94 -6.25
CA LEU A 5 0.89 -14.85 -6.34
C LEU A 5 0.10 -14.58 -5.05
N THR A 6 0.66 -14.92 -3.93
CA THR A 6 0.14 -14.40 -2.66
C THR A 6 0.98 -13.18 -2.33
N ALA A 7 0.57 -12.23 -2.97
CA ALA A 7 0.85 -10.92 -2.84
C ALA A 7 1.55 -10.15 -1.99
N ILE A 8 1.42 -9.26 -2.24
CA ILE A 8 2.10 -8.03 -2.13
C ILE A 8 1.24 -6.93 -1.49
N GLY A 9 0.53 -7.16 -0.76
CA GLY A 9 0.36 -6.57 0.54
C GLY A 9 1.11 -7.52 1.40
N LEU A 10 1.92 -7.19 2.29
CA LEU A 10 2.36 -8.15 3.25
C LEU A 10 1.18 -9.04 3.62
N SER A 11 0.80 -9.90 2.70
CA SER A 11 0.11 -11.09 3.04
C SER A 11 1.20 -12.02 3.54
N LEU A 12 1.78 -11.64 4.66
CA LEU A 12 1.94 -12.62 5.67
C LEU A 12 0.53 -13.23 5.78
N SER A 13 0.26 -14.21 4.98
CA SER A 13 -0.62 -15.30 5.36
C SER A 13 0.14 -16.06 6.45
N LEU A 14 0.52 -15.31 7.48
CA LEU A 14 0.62 -15.83 8.80
C LEU A 14 -0.81 -16.32 9.07
N THR A 15 -1.00 -17.61 9.03
CA THR A 15 -1.94 -18.25 9.93
C THR A 15 -1.49 -17.83 11.32
N LEU A 16 -1.72 -16.55 11.66
CA LEU A 16 -1.69 -16.12 13.04
C LEU A 16 -2.70 -17.02 13.72
N PRO A 17 -2.31 -17.76 14.76
CA PRO A 17 -3.32 -18.24 15.68
C PRO A 17 -4.15 -17.00 15.97
N THR A 18 -5.44 -17.06 15.71
CA THR A 18 -6.41 -16.04 16.08
C THR A 18 -6.36 -15.94 17.60
N LEU A 19 -5.35 -15.26 18.10
CA LEU A 19 -5.38 -14.74 19.43
C LEU A 19 -6.43 -13.64 19.36
N ALA A 20 -7.63 -13.97 19.79
CA ALA A 20 -8.67 -13.00 20.00
C ALA A 20 -8.09 -11.95 20.97
N VAL A 21 -7.58 -10.86 20.41
CA VAL A 21 -7.09 -9.75 21.22
C VAL A 21 -8.32 -9.08 21.79
N THR A 22 -8.49 -9.16 23.10
CA THR A 22 -9.60 -8.50 23.77
C THR A 22 -9.44 -6.99 23.61
N PRO A 23 -10.46 -6.26 23.10
CA PRO A 23 -10.37 -4.81 22.96
C PRO A 23 -9.89 -4.17 24.27
N GLY A 24 -8.84 -3.34 24.19
CA GLY A 24 -8.30 -2.61 25.33
C GLY A 24 -7.18 -3.30 26.11
N LYS A 25 -6.73 -4.50 25.72
CA LYS A 25 -5.51 -5.07 26.28
C LYS A 25 -4.27 -4.33 25.79
N ASP A 26 -3.34 -4.05 26.68
CA ASP A 26 -2.07 -3.43 26.29
C ASP A 26 -1.25 -4.46 25.49
N ILE A 27 -0.71 -4.02 24.36
CA ILE A 27 0.05 -4.86 23.45
C ILE A 27 1.35 -5.41 24.06
N GLN A 28 1.81 -4.80 25.17
CA GLN A 28 2.97 -5.23 25.92
C GLN A 28 2.84 -6.66 26.50
N ASP A 29 1.60 -7.16 26.60
CA ASP A 29 1.30 -8.50 27.09
C ASP A 29 1.30 -9.58 26.01
N LEU A 30 1.62 -9.24 24.75
CA LEU A 30 1.62 -10.19 23.64
C LEU A 30 3.00 -10.82 23.43
N PRO A 31 3.09 -12.15 23.30
CA PRO A 31 4.37 -12.86 23.26
C PRO A 31 5.21 -12.63 22.00
N ASP A 32 4.60 -12.22 20.89
CA ASP A 32 5.29 -11.76 19.68
C ASP A 32 4.83 -10.34 19.34
N HIS A 33 5.61 -9.39 19.82
CA HIS A 33 5.25 -7.97 19.77
C HIS A 33 5.09 -7.39 18.37
N SER A 34 5.72 -7.97 17.34
CA SER A 34 5.68 -7.37 16.01
C SER A 34 4.43 -7.77 15.19
N ASN A 35 4.15 -9.07 15.11
CA ASN A 35 3.07 -9.56 14.26
C ASN A 35 1.69 -9.43 14.89
N ALA A 36 1.59 -9.66 16.20
CA ALA A 36 0.35 -9.47 16.93
C ALA A 36 0.00 -7.99 17.05
N ALA A 37 1.01 -7.12 17.22
CA ALA A 37 0.86 -5.68 17.23
C ALA A 37 0.36 -5.16 15.88
N LEU A 38 0.94 -5.63 14.79
CA LEU A 38 0.53 -5.26 13.44
C LEU A 38 -0.90 -5.75 13.13
N GLY A 39 -1.23 -6.98 13.49
CA GLY A 39 -2.58 -7.53 13.34
C GLY A 39 -3.64 -6.71 14.11
N CYS A 40 -3.35 -6.37 15.35
CA CYS A 40 -4.17 -5.53 16.20
C CYS A 40 -4.41 -4.13 15.58
N MET A 41 -3.35 -3.50 15.08
CA MET A 41 -3.44 -2.20 14.42
C MET A 41 -4.25 -2.26 13.12
N ILE A 42 -4.01 -3.26 12.28
CA ILE A 42 -4.72 -3.45 11.01
C ILE A 42 -6.23 -3.60 11.23
N LEU A 43 -6.63 -4.34 12.26
CA LEU A 43 -8.04 -4.54 12.60
C LEU A 43 -8.61 -3.37 13.41
N LEU A 44 -7.78 -2.45 13.89
CA LEU A 44 -8.12 -1.37 14.83
C LEU A 44 -8.70 -1.90 16.16
N GLU A 45 -8.34 -3.11 16.55
CA GLU A 45 -8.77 -3.69 17.83
C GLU A 45 -8.03 -3.08 19.02
N CYS A 46 -6.77 -2.65 18.79
CA CYS A 46 -5.95 -1.95 19.79
C CYS A 46 -5.90 -0.46 19.46
N MET A 47 -6.96 0.26 19.76
CA MET A 47 -7.10 1.69 19.42
C MET A 47 -6.18 2.62 20.20
N LYS A 48 -5.60 2.18 21.31
CA LYS A 48 -4.69 3.00 22.12
C LYS A 48 -3.39 3.23 21.36
N GLY A 49 -3.07 4.49 21.08
CA GLY A 49 -1.87 4.89 20.34
C GLY A 49 -2.02 4.83 18.82
N VAL A 50 -3.24 4.66 18.31
CA VAL A 50 -3.58 4.79 16.88
C VAL A 50 -4.48 6.01 16.72
N GLU A 51 -4.13 6.89 15.80
CA GLU A 51 -4.82 8.15 15.53
C GLU A 51 -5.12 8.25 14.04
N GLN A 52 -6.38 8.43 13.67
CA GLN A 52 -6.72 8.75 12.29
C GLN A 52 -6.38 10.20 12.00
N ILE A 53 -5.76 10.46 10.85
CA ILE A 53 -5.47 11.80 10.38
C ILE A 53 -6.30 12.12 9.14
N HIS A 54 -6.67 13.39 9.01
CA HIS A 54 -7.44 13.93 7.91
C HIS A 54 -6.70 15.09 7.25
N ALA A 55 -7.28 15.65 6.21
CA ALA A 55 -6.66 16.69 5.37
C ALA A 55 -6.25 17.96 6.13
N ASP A 56 -6.89 18.24 7.26
CA ASP A 56 -6.62 19.40 8.13
C ASP A 56 -5.56 19.11 9.21
N TYR A 57 -4.97 17.92 9.22
CA TYR A 57 -3.91 17.57 10.17
C TYR A 57 -2.71 18.49 10.02
N LYS A 58 -2.21 19.01 11.15
CA LYS A 58 -1.09 19.94 11.19
C LYS A 58 0.21 19.20 11.50
N PHE A 59 1.10 19.18 10.53
CA PHE A 59 2.40 18.54 10.64
C PHE A 59 3.42 19.48 11.27
N LYS A 60 3.77 19.22 12.54
CA LYS A 60 4.77 20.01 13.24
C LYS A 60 6.16 19.81 12.60
N GLY A 61 6.84 20.92 12.30
CA GLY A 61 8.21 20.88 11.76
C GLY A 61 8.30 20.65 10.24
N PHE A 62 7.19 20.51 9.56
CA PHE A 62 7.18 20.45 8.10
C PHE A 62 7.35 21.85 7.51
N ILE A 63 8.12 21.92 6.42
CA ILE A 63 8.13 23.13 5.58
C ILE A 63 6.85 23.17 4.74
N PRO A 64 6.38 24.38 4.32
CA PRO A 64 5.11 24.53 3.63
C PRO A 64 4.90 23.60 2.44
N GLU A 65 5.92 23.39 1.63
CA GLU A 65 5.83 22.54 0.43
C GLU A 65 5.64 21.06 0.76
N MET A 66 6.21 20.60 1.87
CA MET A 66 6.04 19.21 2.33
C MET A 66 4.67 19.02 2.96
N GLU A 67 4.20 19.98 3.74
CA GLU A 67 2.86 19.97 4.34
C GLU A 67 1.78 20.00 3.25
N GLU A 68 1.95 20.84 2.22
CA GLU A 68 1.06 20.90 1.07
C GLU A 68 0.96 19.55 0.33
N GLU A 69 2.10 18.92 0.06
CA GLU A 69 2.11 17.62 -0.64
C GLU A 69 1.49 16.52 0.22
N ALA A 70 1.83 16.45 1.52
CA ALA A 70 1.23 15.50 2.44
C ALA A 70 -0.30 15.67 2.51
N SER A 71 -0.77 16.91 2.64
CA SER A 71 -2.20 17.22 2.63
C SER A 71 -2.89 16.79 1.33
N LYS A 72 -2.28 17.03 0.16
CA LYS A 72 -2.82 16.57 -1.14
C LYS A 72 -2.97 15.07 -1.20
N ILE A 73 -1.97 14.31 -0.72
CA ILE A 73 -2.03 12.85 -0.65
C ILE A 73 -3.19 12.40 0.24
N ILE A 74 -3.30 12.97 1.45
CA ILE A 74 -4.36 12.60 2.41
C ILE A 74 -5.74 12.95 1.86
N VAL A 75 -5.92 14.13 1.26
CA VAL A 75 -7.18 14.53 0.61
C VAL A 75 -7.58 13.53 -0.48
N ALA A 76 -6.63 13.09 -1.30
CA ALA A 76 -6.91 12.15 -2.37
C ALA A 76 -7.27 10.75 -1.84
N LEU A 77 -6.61 10.30 -0.77
CA LEU A 77 -6.92 9.05 -0.07
C LEU A 77 -8.33 9.10 0.57
N ASP A 78 -8.68 10.20 1.24
CA ASP A 78 -10.03 10.40 1.80
C ASP A 78 -11.12 10.31 0.72
N LYS A 79 -10.90 10.92 -0.47
CA LYS A 79 -11.84 10.87 -1.60
C LYS A 79 -12.16 9.46 -2.08
N ILE A 80 -11.25 8.52 -1.89
CA ILE A 80 -11.40 7.11 -2.28
C ILE A 80 -11.66 6.18 -1.09
N ASN A 81 -12.00 6.75 0.07
CA ASN A 81 -12.29 6.03 1.32
C ASN A 81 -11.14 5.16 1.83
N VAL A 82 -9.91 5.64 1.69
CA VAL A 82 -8.73 5.04 2.31
C VAL A 82 -8.37 5.84 3.56
N GLY A 83 -8.55 5.23 4.72
CA GLY A 83 -8.25 5.86 6.00
C GLY A 83 -6.74 5.89 6.28
N VAL A 84 -6.22 7.07 6.66
CA VAL A 84 -4.81 7.27 7.04
C VAL A 84 -4.69 7.32 8.55
N TYR A 85 -3.76 6.54 9.09
CA TYR A 85 -3.58 6.39 10.53
C TYR A 85 -2.12 6.55 10.93
N ILE A 86 -1.88 7.21 12.06
CA ILE A 86 -0.60 7.23 12.76
C ILE A 86 -0.68 6.24 13.91
N GLY A 87 0.19 5.26 13.92
CA GLY A 87 0.26 4.25 14.98
C GLY A 87 1.54 4.38 15.80
N ASP A 88 1.47 4.04 17.08
CA ASP A 88 2.65 4.00 17.95
C ASP A 88 3.72 3.07 17.38
N THR A 89 4.98 3.46 17.51
CA THR A 89 6.15 2.73 17.00
C THR A 89 6.18 1.26 17.45
N LYS A 90 5.66 0.97 18.65
CA LYS A 90 5.55 -0.39 19.18
C LYS A 90 4.68 -1.35 18.35
N TYR A 91 3.78 -0.81 17.50
CA TYR A 91 2.92 -1.61 16.63
C TYR A 91 3.63 -2.06 15.34
N PHE A 92 4.79 -1.46 15.02
CA PHE A 92 5.49 -1.73 13.77
C PHE A 92 6.72 -2.62 14.00
N PRO A 93 6.97 -3.62 13.15
CA PRO A 93 8.29 -4.21 13.04
C PRO A 93 9.33 -3.14 12.75
N ARG A 94 10.56 -3.31 13.27
CA ARG A 94 11.62 -2.29 13.17
C ARG A 94 11.97 -1.84 11.75
N TYR A 95 11.72 -2.71 10.78
CA TYR A 95 12.02 -2.45 9.36
C TYR A 95 10.85 -1.79 8.60
N LEU A 96 9.66 -1.69 9.20
CA LEU A 96 8.51 -1.06 8.57
C LEU A 96 8.31 0.37 9.06
N ASN A 97 8.25 1.30 8.14
CA ASN A 97 7.92 2.70 8.37
C ASN A 97 6.44 3.00 8.17
N GLY A 98 5.81 2.28 7.26
CA GLY A 98 4.40 2.35 6.96
C GLY A 98 3.88 1.02 6.46
N ILE A 99 2.58 0.96 6.23
CA ILE A 99 1.92 -0.18 5.62
C ILE A 99 0.58 0.24 5.02
N TYR A 100 0.33 -0.11 3.78
CA TYR A 100 -0.98 -0.09 3.17
C TYR A 100 -1.60 -1.49 3.17
N LYS A 101 -2.88 -1.58 3.55
CA LYS A 101 -3.64 -2.83 3.57
C LYS A 101 -4.84 -2.71 2.62
N PRO A 102 -4.71 -3.22 1.38
CA PRO A 102 -5.78 -3.15 0.39
C PRO A 102 -7.06 -3.83 0.85
N ASP A 103 -6.97 -4.98 1.57
CA ASP A 103 -8.13 -5.70 2.09
C ASP A 103 -9.04 -4.85 3.01
N TYR A 104 -8.47 -3.82 3.64
CA TYR A 104 -9.13 -2.99 4.64
C TYR A 104 -9.23 -1.52 4.26
N ASN A 105 -8.61 -1.11 3.15
CA ASN A 105 -8.48 0.30 2.75
C ASN A 105 -7.88 1.16 3.88
N ARG A 106 -6.83 0.66 4.52
CA ARG A 106 -6.18 1.31 5.65
C ARG A 106 -4.70 1.50 5.37
N PHE A 107 -4.27 2.69 5.70
CA PHE A 107 -2.91 3.14 5.53
C PHE A 107 -2.36 3.53 6.92
N PHE A 108 -1.24 2.97 7.31
CA PHE A 108 -0.63 3.24 8.62
C PHE A 108 0.78 3.77 8.45
N ILE A 109 1.14 4.79 9.24
CA ILE A 109 2.48 5.35 9.33
C ILE A 109 2.94 5.32 10.77
N ARG A 110 4.19 5.00 10.97
CA ARG A 110 4.82 4.93 12.28
C ARG A 110 4.96 6.33 12.89
N ARG A 111 4.54 6.48 14.17
CA ARG A 111 4.43 7.78 14.86
C ARG A 111 5.76 8.54 14.98
N ASP A 112 6.87 7.84 15.23
CA ASP A 112 8.18 8.47 15.37
C ASP A 112 8.68 9.16 14.09
N LEU A 113 8.09 8.84 12.93
CA LEU A 113 8.34 9.59 11.69
C LEU A 113 7.77 11.01 11.69
N LEU A 114 6.88 11.36 12.63
CA LEU A 114 6.44 12.76 12.79
C LEU A 114 7.58 13.69 13.19
N ASP A 115 8.64 13.17 13.80
CA ASP A 115 9.87 13.89 14.13
C ASP A 115 10.89 13.90 12.97
N ASP A 116 10.62 13.15 11.89
CA ASP A 116 11.38 13.14 10.62
C ASP A 116 10.46 13.47 9.43
N PRO A 117 10.24 14.74 9.13
CA PRO A 117 9.35 15.17 8.04
C PRO A 117 9.67 14.56 6.67
N ARG A 118 10.97 14.35 6.39
CA ARG A 118 11.40 13.73 5.12
C ARG A 118 11.07 12.24 5.08
N GLY A 119 11.36 11.52 6.15
CA GLY A 119 11.01 10.12 6.30
C GLY A 119 9.51 9.90 6.26
N PHE A 120 8.74 10.75 6.95
CA PHE A 120 7.28 10.72 6.92
C PHE A 120 6.74 10.89 5.50
N LEU A 121 7.14 11.96 4.79
CA LEU A 121 6.65 12.23 3.43
C LEU A 121 7.09 11.15 2.44
N SER A 122 8.32 10.63 2.57
CA SER A 122 8.79 9.50 1.76
C SER A 122 7.92 8.25 1.97
N THR A 123 7.60 7.93 3.22
CA THR A 123 6.72 6.81 3.57
C THR A 123 5.30 7.04 3.05
N LEU A 124 4.75 8.25 3.24
CA LEU A 124 3.42 8.62 2.76
C LEU A 124 3.32 8.49 1.23
N ARG A 125 4.36 8.87 0.49
CA ARG A 125 4.43 8.68 -0.98
C ARG A 125 4.47 7.20 -1.35
N HIS A 126 5.32 6.44 -0.68
CA HIS A 126 5.52 5.01 -0.97
C HIS A 126 4.24 4.20 -0.75
N GLU A 127 3.69 4.29 0.44
CA GLU A 127 2.46 3.55 0.78
C GLU A 127 1.23 4.10 0.02
N GLY A 128 1.18 5.41 -0.21
CA GLY A 128 0.18 6.02 -1.09
C GLY A 128 0.26 5.49 -2.52
N TRP A 129 1.47 5.13 -3.01
CA TRP A 129 1.61 4.50 -4.32
C TRP A 129 1.04 3.08 -4.35
N HIS A 130 1.13 2.33 -3.27
CA HIS A 130 0.43 1.04 -3.19
C HIS A 130 -1.09 1.19 -3.32
N THR A 131 -1.66 2.32 -2.86
CA THR A 131 -3.07 2.64 -3.15
C THR A 131 -3.30 2.95 -4.64
N VAL A 132 -2.35 3.61 -5.31
CA VAL A 132 -2.44 3.80 -6.79
C VAL A 132 -2.38 2.46 -7.52
N GLN A 133 -1.52 1.55 -7.06
CA GLN A 133 -1.44 0.18 -7.59
C GLN A 133 -2.74 -0.60 -7.39
N ASP A 134 -3.43 -0.38 -6.28
CA ASP A 134 -4.76 -0.92 -6.02
C ASP A 134 -5.80 -0.33 -7.00
N CYS A 135 -5.80 0.99 -7.18
CA CYS A 135 -6.61 1.63 -8.21
C CYS A 135 -6.32 1.08 -9.62
N MET A 136 -5.05 0.82 -9.93
CA MET A 136 -4.63 0.23 -11.21
C MET A 136 -5.16 -1.20 -11.38
N ALA A 137 -5.33 -1.93 -10.28
CA ALA A 137 -5.93 -3.27 -10.26
C ALA A 137 -7.46 -3.26 -10.35
N GLY A 138 -8.07 -2.09 -10.58
CA GLY A 138 -9.52 -1.95 -10.82
C GLY A 138 -10.26 -1.17 -9.73
N GLY A 139 -9.57 -0.65 -8.74
CA GLY A 139 -10.10 0.20 -7.67
C GLY A 139 -9.93 -0.40 -6.29
N VAL A 140 -9.90 0.47 -5.30
CA VAL A 140 -9.62 0.14 -3.87
C VAL A 140 -10.66 -0.75 -3.19
N SER A 141 -11.61 -1.31 -3.92
CA SER A 141 -12.62 -2.25 -3.41
C SER A 141 -12.22 -3.72 -3.56
N ASN A 142 -11.00 -3.99 -3.97
CA ASN A 142 -10.45 -5.33 -4.15
C ASN A 142 -9.07 -5.46 -3.46
N PRO A 143 -8.62 -6.68 -3.09
CA PRO A 143 -7.36 -6.89 -2.37
C PRO A 143 -6.13 -6.95 -3.29
N PHE A 144 -6.22 -6.51 -4.54
CA PHE A 144 -5.16 -6.66 -5.52
C PHE A 144 -4.44 -5.36 -5.77
N ILE A 145 -3.16 -5.45 -6.08
CA ILE A 145 -2.36 -4.33 -6.56
C ILE A 145 -1.72 -4.69 -7.89
N ALA A 146 -1.57 -3.72 -8.77
CA ALA A 146 -1.01 -3.89 -10.10
C ALA A 146 0.08 -2.85 -10.37
N GLN A 147 1.13 -3.23 -11.07
CA GLN A 147 2.24 -2.34 -11.38
C GLN A 147 1.77 -1.19 -12.29
N VAL A 148 2.18 0.03 -11.97
CA VAL A 148 1.78 1.26 -12.69
C VAL A 148 2.77 1.63 -13.77
N TYR A 149 4.07 1.65 -13.46
CA TYR A 149 5.11 1.93 -14.43
C TYR A 149 5.54 0.69 -15.22
N HIS A 150 5.92 0.85 -16.47
CA HIS A 150 6.61 -0.19 -17.23
C HIS A 150 7.98 -0.48 -16.60
N ASP A 151 8.45 -1.72 -16.74
CA ASP A 151 9.73 -2.15 -16.17
C ASP A 151 10.93 -1.32 -16.69
N ASP A 152 10.86 -0.80 -17.91
CA ASP A 152 11.89 0.06 -18.53
C ASP A 152 11.86 1.50 -18.03
N GLN A 153 10.74 1.94 -17.45
CA GLN A 153 10.61 3.25 -16.81
C GLN A 153 11.22 3.29 -15.40
N ILE A 154 11.45 2.12 -14.79
CA ILE A 154 12.02 2.01 -13.45
C ILE A 154 13.54 1.84 -13.56
N PRO A 155 14.33 2.79 -13.01
CA PRO A 155 15.78 2.72 -13.07
C PRO A 155 16.35 1.45 -12.40
N ASN A 156 17.45 0.92 -12.95
CA ASN A 156 18.06 -0.31 -12.43
C ASN A 156 18.49 -0.19 -10.96
N TRP A 157 18.94 0.98 -10.50
CA TRP A 157 19.29 1.18 -9.10
C TRP A 157 18.09 1.04 -8.15
N VAL A 158 16.88 1.41 -8.60
CA VAL A 158 15.64 1.21 -7.84
C VAL A 158 15.30 -0.26 -7.73
N LYS A 159 15.41 -1.00 -8.84
CA LYS A 159 15.19 -2.46 -8.87
C LYS A 159 16.16 -3.18 -7.94
N ALA A 160 17.44 -2.80 -7.99
CA ALA A 160 18.48 -3.34 -7.11
C ALA A 160 18.18 -3.01 -5.63
N ARG A 161 17.67 -1.81 -5.35
CA ARG A 161 17.27 -1.42 -3.99
C ARG A 161 16.09 -2.23 -3.48
N ALA A 162 15.06 -2.44 -4.31
CA ALA A 162 13.92 -3.28 -3.99
C ALA A 162 14.36 -4.74 -3.74
N ASP A 163 15.23 -5.29 -4.59
CA ASP A 163 15.79 -6.63 -4.41
C ASP A 163 16.57 -6.76 -3.09
N GLN A 164 17.38 -5.77 -2.74
CA GLN A 164 18.11 -5.74 -1.48
C GLN A 164 17.18 -5.75 -0.26
N LEU A 165 16.06 -5.01 -0.32
CA LEU A 165 15.14 -4.87 0.82
C LEU A 165 14.21 -6.08 0.95
N TYR A 166 13.64 -6.53 -0.14
CA TYR A 166 12.56 -7.52 -0.17
C TYR A 166 13.03 -8.92 -0.58
N GLY A 167 14.05 -9.02 -1.42
CA GLY A 167 14.65 -10.29 -1.81
C GLY A 167 15.29 -11.01 -0.64
N LEU A 168 16.07 -10.32 0.19
CA LEU A 168 16.68 -10.87 1.41
C LEU A 168 15.65 -11.23 2.48
N ALA A 169 14.49 -10.56 2.50
CA ALA A 169 13.38 -10.88 3.40
C ALA A 169 12.52 -12.07 2.92
N GLY A 170 12.90 -12.73 1.82
CA GLY A 170 12.12 -13.81 1.23
C GLY A 170 10.85 -13.35 0.50
N GLN A 171 10.75 -12.06 0.23
CA GLN A 171 9.59 -11.42 -0.43
C GLN A 171 9.86 -11.10 -1.91
N GLY A 172 10.68 -11.90 -2.58
CA GLY A 172 11.10 -11.67 -3.96
C GLY A 172 9.95 -11.48 -4.96
N ALA A 173 8.79 -12.05 -4.68
CA ALA A 173 7.59 -11.83 -5.49
C ALA A 173 7.08 -10.38 -5.43
N ALA A 174 7.39 -9.64 -4.37
CA ALA A 174 6.99 -8.25 -4.16
C ALA A 174 7.84 -7.24 -4.95
N ILE A 175 9.06 -7.63 -5.35
CA ILE A 175 10.06 -6.73 -5.93
C ILE A 175 9.51 -5.82 -7.05
N PRO A 176 8.74 -6.29 -8.04
CA PRO A 176 8.26 -5.42 -9.11
C PRO A 176 7.38 -4.27 -8.62
N TRP A 177 6.50 -4.52 -7.67
CA TRP A 177 5.57 -3.53 -7.13
C TRP A 177 6.26 -2.59 -6.12
N GLU A 178 7.19 -3.13 -5.36
CA GLU A 178 8.01 -2.36 -4.44
C GLU A 178 8.98 -1.43 -5.20
N ALA A 179 9.58 -1.91 -6.28
CA ALA A 179 10.41 -1.07 -7.16
C ALA A 179 9.58 0.07 -7.76
N ASP A 180 8.36 -0.22 -8.19
CA ASP A 180 7.39 0.76 -8.69
C ASP A 180 7.09 1.83 -7.62
N ALA A 181 6.79 1.41 -6.39
CA ALA A 181 6.50 2.32 -5.28
C ALA A 181 7.74 3.13 -4.83
N ILE A 182 8.91 2.52 -4.76
CA ILE A 182 10.16 3.22 -4.47
C ILE A 182 10.44 4.28 -5.54
N TRP A 183 10.25 3.95 -6.82
CA TRP A 183 10.46 4.91 -7.90
C TRP A 183 9.51 6.10 -7.81
N ALA A 184 8.23 5.87 -7.64
CA ALA A 184 7.23 6.93 -7.48
C ALA A 184 7.51 7.82 -6.25
N ALA A 185 7.86 7.22 -5.12
CA ALA A 185 8.16 7.95 -3.88
C ALA A 185 9.35 8.91 -4.01
N ASN A 186 10.27 8.64 -4.94
CA ASN A 186 11.40 9.52 -5.24
C ASN A 186 11.04 10.69 -6.17
N GLN A 187 9.82 10.72 -6.71
CA GLN A 187 9.34 11.78 -7.59
C GLN A 187 8.37 12.70 -6.82
N LYS A 188 8.79 13.94 -6.61
CA LYS A 188 7.97 14.94 -5.90
C LYS A 188 6.62 15.12 -6.59
N GLY A 189 5.54 14.99 -5.83
CA GLY A 189 4.17 15.23 -6.30
C GLY A 189 3.54 14.10 -7.11
N GLU A 190 4.31 13.08 -7.51
CA GLU A 190 3.84 12.02 -8.39
C GLU A 190 2.73 11.17 -7.73
N THR A 191 2.94 10.76 -6.48
CA THR A 191 1.93 10.01 -5.73
C THR A 191 0.64 10.81 -5.55
N ALA A 192 0.74 12.10 -5.22
CA ALA A 192 -0.43 12.97 -5.08
C ALA A 192 -1.22 13.07 -6.40
N LYS A 193 -0.52 13.28 -7.51
CA LYS A 193 -1.10 13.34 -8.87
C LYS A 193 -1.82 12.04 -9.23
N ALA A 194 -1.18 10.91 -9.01
CA ALA A 194 -1.74 9.60 -9.36
C ALA A 194 -2.96 9.23 -8.50
N LEU A 195 -2.92 9.54 -7.19
CA LEU A 195 -4.07 9.37 -6.29
C LEU A 195 -5.24 10.26 -6.68
N GLU A 196 -4.97 11.50 -7.10
CA GLU A 196 -6.02 12.38 -7.60
C GLU A 196 -6.63 11.84 -8.90
N ALA A 197 -5.81 11.31 -9.81
CA ALA A 197 -6.29 10.65 -11.03
C ALA A 197 -7.13 9.40 -10.72
N CYS A 198 -6.76 8.63 -9.68
CA CYS A 198 -7.56 7.52 -9.17
C CYS A 198 -8.92 8.02 -8.66
N ALA A 199 -8.94 9.03 -7.79
CA ALA A 199 -10.16 9.59 -7.22
C ALA A 199 -11.10 10.16 -8.31
N ASN A 200 -10.54 10.74 -9.36
CA ASN A 200 -11.29 11.30 -10.49
C ASN A 200 -11.61 10.26 -11.58
N LYS A 201 -11.22 8.98 -11.41
CA LYS A 201 -11.40 7.90 -12.38
C LYS A 201 -10.73 8.17 -13.74
N THR A 202 -9.63 8.90 -13.72
CA THR A 202 -8.82 9.24 -14.89
C THR A 202 -7.47 8.53 -14.93
N LEU A 203 -7.20 7.65 -13.97
CA LEU A 203 -5.91 6.99 -13.78
C LEU A 203 -5.37 6.35 -15.09
N TYR A 204 -6.22 5.67 -15.83
CA TYR A 204 -5.81 4.99 -17.08
C TYR A 204 -5.52 5.93 -18.25
N LYS A 205 -5.90 7.22 -18.13
CA LYS A 205 -5.49 8.26 -19.09
C LYS A 205 -4.10 8.78 -18.78
N GLU A 206 -3.79 8.93 -17.50
CA GLU A 206 -2.51 9.44 -17.00
C GLU A 206 -1.43 8.35 -16.99
N TYR A 207 -1.84 7.13 -16.63
CA TYR A 207 -1.00 5.94 -16.51
C TYR A 207 -1.64 4.79 -17.29
N PRO A 208 -1.38 4.66 -18.57
CA PRO A 208 -1.92 3.54 -19.36
C PRO A 208 -1.44 2.21 -18.78
N PRO A 209 -2.31 1.18 -18.71
CA PRO A 209 -1.92 -0.13 -18.19
C PRO A 209 -0.67 -0.67 -18.89
N THR A 210 0.31 -1.10 -18.11
CA THR A 210 1.54 -1.71 -18.64
C THR A 210 1.22 -3.08 -19.27
N PRO A 211 2.02 -3.58 -20.22
CA PRO A 211 1.82 -4.91 -20.78
C PRO A 211 1.71 -5.99 -19.70
N LYS A 212 2.59 -5.95 -18.68
CA LYS A 212 2.58 -6.89 -17.56
C LYS A 212 1.33 -6.76 -16.71
N THR A 213 0.90 -5.54 -16.41
CA THR A 213 -0.34 -5.25 -15.69
C THR A 213 -1.56 -5.68 -16.50
N LYS A 214 -1.61 -5.31 -17.77
CA LYS A 214 -2.70 -5.64 -18.68
C LYS A 214 -2.83 -7.17 -18.86
N GLU A 215 -1.75 -7.84 -19.15
CA GLU A 215 -1.72 -9.30 -19.32
C GLU A 215 -2.18 -10.01 -18.05
N TRP A 216 -1.68 -9.57 -16.88
CA TRP A 216 -2.09 -10.12 -15.62
C TRP A 216 -3.59 -9.90 -15.35
N LEU A 217 -4.08 -8.68 -15.51
CA LEU A 217 -5.48 -8.33 -15.28
C LEU A 217 -6.43 -9.08 -16.23
N ILE A 218 -6.05 -9.23 -17.49
CA ILE A 218 -6.82 -10.02 -18.46
C ILE A 218 -6.79 -11.50 -18.11
N GLY A 219 -5.60 -12.04 -17.86
CA GLY A 219 -5.41 -13.45 -17.51
C GLY A 219 -6.16 -13.87 -16.26
N CYS A 220 -6.30 -12.95 -15.31
CA CYS A 220 -7.08 -13.11 -14.10
C CYS A 220 -8.57 -12.77 -14.26
N GLY A 221 -8.96 -12.23 -15.41
CA GLY A 221 -10.34 -11.86 -15.70
C GLY A 221 -10.85 -10.66 -14.89
N PHE A 222 -9.95 -9.76 -14.49
CA PHE A 222 -10.31 -8.45 -13.96
C PHE A 222 -10.53 -7.43 -15.08
N MET A 223 -9.86 -7.62 -16.20
CA MET A 223 -9.94 -6.77 -17.37
C MET A 223 -10.31 -7.58 -18.61
N LYS A 224 -11.14 -7.01 -19.47
CA LYS A 224 -11.43 -7.54 -20.80
C LYS A 224 -10.26 -7.25 -21.74
N PRO A 225 -10.06 -8.03 -22.81
CA PRO A 225 -8.99 -7.80 -23.80
C PRO A 225 -8.98 -6.37 -24.38
N GLU A 226 -10.14 -5.75 -24.50
CA GLU A 226 -10.30 -4.37 -24.96
C GLU A 226 -9.94 -3.30 -23.92
N GLY A 227 -9.45 -3.71 -22.73
CA GLY A 227 -9.01 -2.80 -21.68
C GLY A 227 -10.12 -2.29 -20.74
N LYS A 228 -11.32 -2.84 -20.80
CA LYS A 228 -12.39 -2.52 -19.85
C LYS A 228 -12.34 -3.44 -18.63
N TYR A 229 -12.50 -2.86 -17.45
CA TYR A 229 -12.53 -3.63 -16.21
C TYR A 229 -13.90 -4.27 -15.99
N TYR A 230 -13.89 -5.45 -15.38
CA TYR A 230 -15.09 -6.05 -14.84
C TYR A 230 -15.43 -5.40 -13.49
N PRO A 231 -16.72 -5.27 -13.12
CA PRO A 231 -17.11 -4.84 -11.79
C PRO A 231 -16.50 -5.73 -10.69
N TYR A 232 -16.10 -5.13 -9.58
CA TYR A 232 -15.44 -5.82 -8.47
C TYR A 232 -16.19 -7.07 -7.98
N HIS A 233 -17.52 -6.97 -7.85
CA HIS A 233 -18.34 -8.10 -7.39
C HIS A 233 -18.28 -9.32 -8.33
N GLU A 234 -17.99 -9.14 -9.61
CA GLU A 234 -17.76 -10.24 -10.55
C GLU A 234 -16.38 -10.88 -10.35
N ASN A 235 -15.44 -10.14 -9.79
CA ASN A 235 -14.07 -10.57 -9.55
C ASN A 235 -13.88 -11.30 -8.21
N LYS A 236 -14.82 -11.17 -7.29
CA LYS A 236 -14.74 -11.70 -5.91
C LYS A 236 -14.41 -13.21 -5.84
N LYS A 237 -14.77 -13.98 -6.86
CA LYS A 237 -14.47 -15.42 -6.97
C LYS A 237 -13.06 -15.72 -7.51
N LYS A 238 -12.28 -14.69 -7.87
CA LYS A 238 -11.00 -14.83 -8.57
C LYS A 238 -9.79 -14.45 -7.69
N GLN A 239 -10.00 -14.41 -6.37
CA GLN A 239 -8.99 -13.96 -5.38
C GLN A 239 -7.66 -14.76 -5.40
N GLU A 240 -7.66 -15.97 -5.97
CA GLU A 240 -6.47 -16.83 -6.07
C GLU A 240 -5.97 -16.96 -7.52
N CYS A 241 -6.14 -15.90 -8.31
CA CYS A 241 -5.80 -15.98 -9.71
C CYS A 241 -4.30 -16.06 -9.96
N ILE A 242 -3.91 -17.11 -10.66
CA ILE A 242 -2.62 -17.22 -11.33
C ILE A 242 -2.90 -17.13 -12.82
N PRO A 243 -2.41 -16.13 -13.57
CA PRO A 243 -2.57 -16.10 -15.01
C PRO A 243 -2.08 -17.39 -15.63
N LYS A 244 -2.91 -18.02 -16.42
CA LYS A 244 -2.46 -19.17 -17.24
C LYS A 244 -1.46 -18.63 -18.26
N LYS A 245 -0.27 -19.20 -18.29
CA LYS A 245 0.73 -18.94 -19.33
C LYS A 245 0.21 -19.35 -20.69
#